data_1ddeafe663b96045c5135b309ad718ac
#
_entry.id   1ddeafe663b96045c5135b309ad718ac
#
_cell.length_a   1.000
_cell.length_b   1.000
_cell.length_c   1.000
_cell.angle_alpha   90.00
_cell.angle_beta   90.00
_cell.angle_gamma   90.00
#
_symmetry.space_group_name_H-M   'P 1'
#
loop_
_entity.id
_entity.type
_entity.pdbx_description
1 polymer ?
#
loop_
_entity_poly.entity_id
_entity_poly.type
_entity_poly.pdbx_seq_one_letter_code
_entity_poly.pdbx_strand_id
1 'polypeptide(L)'
;MLKYIIKRVGAAIFTLFVTISITFFLMNAVPGNPFMSEKKVSDEVQAQLNKKYGLDVPLHVQYVNYLKNLAKGDLGISFTCYKDTPVTELIAEKFPVSARLGLCAVILAILIGVPLGCIAAFYNGKLPDNIIRVTSTLGIAVPSFVVASLLLSVLACIFKVFPVLFSIDNTASSILPILTLSLYPACYITRLMRSSMLDAMGQDYIRTAKAKGMSTFSIIFKHALRNSLIPIITYMGPMIAGVLTGAFVVENIFTIPGMGLTFVNSISSRAYNIIMGTTVFLAALIILMNLVCDILYKIVDPRITLDE
;
A
#
# COMPACT_ATOMS: atom_id res chain seq x y z
N MET A 1 12.14 21.29 -13.96
CA MET A 1 10.83 20.87 -13.44
C MET A 1 9.95 20.23 -14.50
N LEU A 2 9.50 20.97 -15.53
CA LEU A 2 8.58 20.44 -16.54
C LEU A 2 9.13 19.19 -17.26
N LYS A 3 10.37 19.23 -17.74
CA LYS A 3 11.03 18.10 -18.43
C LYS A 3 11.10 16.83 -17.55
N TYR A 4 11.36 16.99 -16.26
CA TYR A 4 11.36 15.89 -15.29
C TYR A 4 9.97 15.28 -15.13
N ILE A 5 8.94 16.12 -14.91
CA ILE A 5 7.56 15.65 -14.78
C ILE A 5 7.12 14.90 -16.03
N ILE A 6 7.43 15.43 -17.22
CA ILE A 6 7.10 14.75 -18.49
C ILE A 6 7.80 13.39 -18.60
N LYS A 7 9.09 13.30 -18.26
CA LYS A 7 9.84 12.02 -18.27
C LYS A 7 9.22 11.02 -17.28
N ARG A 8 8.87 11.47 -16.07
CA ARG A 8 8.24 10.62 -15.03
C ARG A 8 6.84 10.17 -15.43
N VAL A 9 6.02 11.05 -15.96
CA VAL A 9 4.68 10.68 -16.47
C VAL A 9 4.80 9.72 -17.65
N GLY A 10 5.74 9.94 -18.57
CA GLY A 10 6.00 9.01 -19.66
C GLY A 10 6.43 7.62 -19.16
N ALA A 11 7.34 7.56 -18.19
CA ALA A 11 7.74 6.31 -17.55
C ALA A 11 6.57 5.64 -16.83
N ALA A 12 5.73 6.40 -16.13
CA ALA A 12 4.54 5.93 -15.44
C ALA A 12 3.54 5.27 -16.41
N ILE A 13 3.25 5.94 -17.53
CA ILE A 13 2.36 5.42 -18.59
C ILE A 13 2.95 4.14 -19.21
N PHE A 14 4.26 4.13 -19.48
CA PHE A 14 4.94 2.95 -20.02
C PHE A 14 4.89 1.77 -19.05
N THR A 15 5.19 2.00 -17.76
CA THR A 15 5.11 0.96 -16.72
C THR A 15 3.69 0.42 -16.58
N LEU A 16 2.68 1.30 -16.59
CA LEU A 16 1.28 0.89 -16.52
C LEU A 16 0.90 0.04 -17.75
N PHE A 17 1.29 0.47 -18.95
CA PHE A 17 1.04 -0.27 -20.19
C PHE A 17 1.69 -1.66 -20.16
N VAL A 18 2.95 -1.77 -19.72
CA VAL A 18 3.64 -3.05 -19.56
C VAL A 18 2.92 -3.94 -18.54
N THR A 19 2.53 -3.39 -17.41
CA THR A 19 1.78 -4.13 -16.36
C THR A 19 0.46 -4.67 -16.90
N ILE A 20 -0.31 -3.84 -17.61
CA ILE A 20 -1.58 -4.22 -18.25
C ILE A 20 -1.34 -5.37 -19.24
N SER A 21 -0.34 -5.24 -20.10
CA SER A 21 -0.03 -6.24 -21.12
C SER A 21 0.36 -7.57 -20.50
N ILE A 22 1.31 -7.55 -19.57
CA ILE A 22 1.75 -8.76 -18.86
C ILE A 22 0.58 -9.42 -18.14
N THR A 23 -0.22 -8.66 -17.41
CA THR A 23 -1.37 -9.20 -16.66
C THR A 23 -2.38 -9.85 -17.62
N PHE A 24 -2.70 -9.19 -18.74
CA PHE A 24 -3.62 -9.72 -19.74
C PHE A 24 -3.14 -11.06 -20.30
N PHE A 25 -1.88 -11.11 -20.77
CA PHE A 25 -1.34 -12.36 -21.37
C PHE A 25 -1.15 -13.46 -20.32
N LEU A 26 -0.71 -13.13 -19.10
CA LEU A 26 -0.61 -14.12 -18.01
C LEU A 26 -1.97 -14.72 -17.68
N MET A 27 -3.01 -13.89 -17.54
CA MET A 27 -4.35 -14.39 -17.21
C MET A 27 -4.90 -15.31 -18.32
N ASN A 28 -4.61 -15.00 -19.58
CA ASN A 28 -5.04 -15.85 -20.71
C ASN A 28 -4.12 -17.08 -20.92
N ALA A 29 -2.92 -17.08 -20.38
CA ALA A 29 -2.00 -18.23 -20.43
C ALA A 29 -2.31 -19.29 -19.34
N VAL A 30 -3.01 -18.89 -18.26
CA VAL A 30 -3.41 -19.82 -17.20
C VAL A 30 -4.42 -20.83 -17.75
N PRO A 31 -4.14 -22.15 -17.69
CA PRO A 31 -5.06 -23.16 -18.19
C PRO A 31 -6.36 -23.19 -17.40
N GLY A 32 -7.49 -23.16 -18.09
CA GLY A 32 -8.83 -23.19 -17.51
C GLY A 32 -9.76 -22.16 -18.12
N ASN A 33 -11.07 -22.39 -17.99
CA ASN A 33 -12.10 -21.47 -18.46
C ASN A 33 -12.64 -20.67 -17.25
N PRO A 34 -12.84 -19.34 -17.35
CA PRO A 34 -13.44 -18.54 -16.28
C PRO A 34 -14.81 -19.05 -15.82
N PHE A 35 -15.52 -19.77 -16.68
CA PHE A 35 -16.86 -20.32 -16.39
C PHE A 35 -16.85 -21.74 -15.84
N MET A 36 -15.68 -22.39 -15.69
CA MET A 36 -15.56 -23.67 -14.99
C MET A 36 -15.65 -23.46 -13.48
N SER A 37 -16.84 -23.23 -12.99
CA SER A 37 -17.25 -23.46 -11.61
C SER A 37 -17.36 -24.98 -11.39
N GLU A 38 -17.48 -25.45 -10.12
CA GLU A 38 -17.57 -26.86 -9.72
C GLU A 38 -18.64 -27.71 -10.43
N LYS A 39 -19.57 -27.09 -11.14
CA LYS A 39 -20.55 -27.74 -12.01
C LYS A 39 -20.11 -27.63 -13.47
N LYS A 40 -19.93 -28.75 -14.15
CA LYS A 40 -19.73 -28.82 -15.61
C LYS A 40 -20.87 -28.08 -16.30
N VAL A 41 -20.55 -26.92 -16.87
CA VAL A 41 -21.45 -26.18 -17.75
C VAL A 41 -21.50 -26.92 -19.09
N SER A 42 -22.68 -27.10 -19.69
CA SER A 42 -22.77 -27.74 -21.01
C SER A 42 -22.03 -26.90 -22.07
N ASP A 43 -21.48 -27.58 -23.07
CA ASP A 43 -20.69 -26.92 -24.14
C ASP A 43 -21.50 -25.82 -24.85
N GLU A 44 -22.80 -25.99 -25.00
CA GLU A 44 -23.71 -25.02 -25.59
C GLU A 44 -23.84 -23.75 -24.76
N VAL A 45 -23.99 -23.87 -23.43
CA VAL A 45 -24.05 -22.71 -22.51
C VAL A 45 -22.72 -22.00 -22.45
N GLN A 46 -21.62 -22.76 -22.50
CA GLN A 46 -20.25 -22.17 -22.53
C GLN A 46 -20.03 -21.37 -23.81
N ALA A 47 -20.47 -21.87 -24.98
CA ALA A 47 -20.38 -21.14 -26.24
C ALA A 47 -21.19 -19.82 -26.21
N GLN A 48 -22.38 -19.85 -25.62
CA GLN A 48 -23.21 -18.65 -25.43
C GLN A 48 -22.55 -17.62 -24.49
N LEU A 49 -21.93 -18.05 -23.39
CA LEU A 49 -21.20 -17.21 -22.47
C LEU A 49 -19.97 -16.59 -23.14
N ASN A 50 -19.20 -17.39 -23.87
CA ASN A 50 -18.04 -16.89 -24.61
C ASN A 50 -18.45 -15.79 -25.62
N LYS A 51 -19.56 -15.98 -26.31
CA LYS A 51 -20.10 -14.98 -27.24
C LYS A 51 -20.63 -13.73 -26.54
N LYS A 52 -21.36 -13.92 -25.40
CA LYS A 52 -21.88 -12.80 -24.60
C LYS A 52 -20.74 -11.88 -24.12
N TYR A 53 -19.62 -12.46 -23.73
CA TYR A 53 -18.50 -11.75 -23.13
C TYR A 53 -17.33 -11.50 -24.10
N GLY A 54 -17.48 -11.82 -25.39
CA GLY A 54 -16.50 -11.57 -26.44
C GLY A 54 -15.20 -12.36 -26.27
N LEU A 55 -15.29 -13.56 -25.71
CA LEU A 55 -14.15 -14.49 -25.56
C LEU A 55 -14.01 -15.45 -26.75
N ASP A 56 -14.92 -15.39 -27.71
CA ASP A 56 -14.93 -16.17 -28.95
C ASP A 56 -14.04 -15.60 -30.05
N VAL A 57 -13.53 -14.35 -29.88
CA VAL A 57 -12.65 -13.72 -30.84
C VAL A 57 -11.15 -14.03 -30.57
N PRO A 58 -10.26 -13.91 -31.57
CA PRO A 58 -8.82 -14.13 -31.38
C PRO A 58 -8.21 -13.28 -30.28
N LEU A 59 -7.23 -13.81 -29.54
CA LEU A 59 -6.63 -13.18 -28.35
C LEU A 59 -6.12 -11.76 -28.60
N HIS A 60 -5.51 -11.50 -29.76
CA HIS A 60 -5.05 -10.16 -30.10
C HIS A 60 -6.19 -9.15 -30.26
N VAL A 61 -7.37 -9.59 -30.70
CA VAL A 61 -8.58 -8.76 -30.80
C VAL A 61 -9.13 -8.47 -29.42
N GLN A 62 -9.18 -9.49 -28.55
CA GLN A 62 -9.56 -9.31 -27.14
C GLN A 62 -8.67 -8.28 -26.44
N TYR A 63 -7.33 -8.37 -26.66
CA TYR A 63 -6.38 -7.43 -26.09
C TYR A 63 -6.60 -5.99 -26.55
N VAL A 64 -6.76 -5.78 -27.86
CA VAL A 64 -7.04 -4.44 -28.41
C VAL A 64 -8.37 -3.87 -27.88
N ASN A 65 -9.41 -4.70 -27.79
CA ASN A 65 -10.69 -4.30 -27.23
C ASN A 65 -10.57 -3.94 -25.75
N TYR A 66 -9.82 -4.74 -24.99
CA TYR A 66 -9.53 -4.45 -23.58
C TYR A 66 -8.83 -3.11 -23.40
N LEU A 67 -7.79 -2.81 -24.20
CA LEU A 67 -7.10 -1.51 -24.15
C LEU A 67 -8.02 -0.34 -24.52
N LYS A 68 -8.89 -0.50 -25.53
CA LYS A 68 -9.88 0.52 -25.92
C LYS A 68 -10.89 0.79 -24.82
N ASN A 69 -11.38 -0.24 -24.14
CA ASN A 69 -12.33 -0.12 -23.03
C ASN A 69 -11.65 0.54 -21.82
N LEU A 70 -10.42 0.12 -21.50
CA LEU A 70 -9.63 0.71 -20.44
C LEU A 70 -9.36 2.22 -20.65
N ALA A 71 -9.08 2.62 -21.90
CA ALA A 71 -8.91 4.04 -22.25
C ALA A 71 -10.18 4.87 -22.04
N LYS A 72 -11.36 4.24 -21.98
CA LYS A 72 -12.65 4.86 -21.65
C LYS A 72 -12.98 4.77 -20.15
N GLY A 73 -12.10 4.18 -19.33
CA GLY A 73 -12.33 3.93 -17.91
C GLY A 73 -13.17 2.69 -17.61
N ASP A 74 -13.44 1.85 -18.61
CA ASP A 74 -14.18 0.61 -18.45
C ASP A 74 -13.20 -0.54 -18.14
N LEU A 75 -13.26 -1.06 -16.92
CA LEU A 75 -12.46 -2.18 -16.42
C LEU A 75 -13.10 -3.55 -16.69
N GLY A 76 -14.25 -3.57 -17.38
CA GLY A 76 -15.01 -4.76 -17.66
C GLY A 76 -16.03 -5.13 -16.58
N ILE A 77 -16.71 -6.25 -16.80
CA ILE A 77 -17.78 -6.76 -15.95
C ILE A 77 -17.33 -8.10 -15.34
N SER A 78 -17.66 -8.34 -14.09
CA SER A 78 -17.37 -9.62 -13.43
C SER A 78 -18.26 -10.74 -13.97
N PHE A 79 -17.64 -11.89 -14.29
CA PHE A 79 -18.36 -13.06 -14.83
C PHE A 79 -18.73 -14.09 -13.77
N THR A 80 -18.05 -14.07 -12.61
CA THR A 80 -18.10 -15.16 -11.63
C THR A 80 -18.62 -14.71 -10.26
N CYS A 81 -17.77 -14.22 -9.37
CA CYS A 81 -18.11 -13.97 -7.96
C CYS A 81 -19.14 -12.85 -7.74
N TYR A 82 -19.07 -11.78 -8.53
CA TYR A 82 -19.96 -10.62 -8.49
C TYR A 82 -20.62 -10.49 -9.85
N LYS A 83 -21.50 -11.48 -10.14
CA LYS A 83 -22.07 -11.68 -11.46
C LYS A 83 -22.72 -10.41 -12.02
N ASP A 84 -22.33 -10.06 -13.26
CA ASP A 84 -22.81 -8.90 -14.01
C ASP A 84 -22.52 -7.51 -13.33
N THR A 85 -21.64 -7.47 -12.30
CA THR A 85 -21.24 -6.20 -11.65
C THR A 85 -20.02 -5.59 -12.37
N PRO A 86 -20.05 -4.30 -12.71
CA PRO A 86 -18.89 -3.60 -13.25
C PRO A 86 -17.71 -3.59 -12.24
N VAL A 87 -16.50 -3.87 -12.73
CA VAL A 87 -15.31 -3.89 -11.86
C VAL A 87 -15.02 -2.51 -11.26
N THR A 88 -15.36 -1.45 -11.97
CA THR A 88 -15.26 -0.06 -11.48
C THR A 88 -16.14 0.18 -10.26
N GLU A 89 -17.36 -0.34 -10.25
CA GLU A 89 -18.30 -0.24 -9.11
C GLU A 89 -17.77 -1.03 -7.91
N LEU A 90 -17.28 -2.25 -8.16
CA LEU A 90 -16.66 -3.07 -7.12
C LEU A 90 -15.46 -2.38 -6.46
N ILE A 91 -14.60 -1.74 -7.26
CA ILE A 91 -13.47 -0.96 -6.75
C ILE A 91 -13.98 0.25 -5.93
N ALA A 92 -14.98 0.97 -6.44
CA ALA A 92 -15.55 2.12 -5.76
C ALA A 92 -16.19 1.76 -4.40
N GLU A 93 -16.73 0.55 -4.26
CA GLU A 93 -17.29 0.04 -3.00
C GLU A 93 -16.20 -0.42 -2.02
N LYS A 94 -15.19 -1.18 -2.50
CA LYS A 94 -14.23 -1.87 -1.63
C LYS A 94 -13.00 -1.03 -1.28
N PHE A 95 -12.52 -0.20 -2.21
CA PHE A 95 -11.33 0.61 -2.02
C PHE A 95 -11.44 1.63 -0.87
N PRO A 96 -12.55 2.36 -0.66
CA PRO A 96 -12.67 3.30 0.46
C PRO A 96 -12.47 2.66 1.83
N VAL A 97 -12.85 1.39 1.99
CA VAL A 97 -12.67 0.65 3.26
C VAL A 97 -11.17 0.43 3.51
N SER A 98 -10.45 -0.13 2.55
CA SER A 98 -9.00 -0.35 2.65
C SER A 98 -8.23 0.97 2.78
N ALA A 99 -8.62 1.99 1.98
CA ALA A 99 -7.98 3.30 1.99
C ALA A 99 -8.13 4.03 3.35
N ARG A 100 -9.31 3.98 3.96
CA ARG A 100 -9.56 4.57 5.29
C ARG A 100 -8.67 3.92 6.35
N LEU A 101 -8.64 2.59 6.42
CA LEU A 101 -7.82 1.85 7.38
C LEU A 101 -6.33 2.08 7.12
N GLY A 102 -5.93 2.03 5.85
CA GLY A 102 -4.56 2.26 5.43
C GLY A 102 -4.07 3.66 5.77
N LEU A 103 -4.86 4.70 5.48
CA LEU A 103 -4.50 6.07 5.79
C LEU A 103 -4.36 6.30 7.30
N CYS A 104 -5.29 5.78 8.11
CA CYS A 104 -5.19 5.85 9.56
C CYS A 104 -3.94 5.13 10.07
N ALA A 105 -3.60 3.97 9.50
CA ALA A 105 -2.40 3.23 9.86
C ALA A 105 -1.11 3.98 9.51
N VAL A 106 -1.06 4.63 8.34
CA VAL A 106 0.08 5.48 7.94
C VAL A 106 0.26 6.66 8.89
N ILE A 107 -0.82 7.37 9.21
CA ILE A 107 -0.78 8.49 10.16
C ILE A 107 -0.28 8.01 11.53
N LEU A 108 -0.81 6.91 12.03
CA LEU A 108 -0.39 6.33 13.30
C LEU A 108 1.09 5.91 13.29
N ALA A 109 1.54 5.31 12.19
CA ALA A 109 2.94 4.90 12.02
C ALA A 109 3.90 6.10 12.08
N ILE A 110 3.54 7.22 11.47
CA ILE A 110 4.33 8.45 11.51
C ILE A 110 4.32 9.06 12.92
N LEU A 111 3.13 9.15 13.55
CA LEU A 111 2.96 9.71 14.88
C LEU A 111 3.73 8.92 15.96
N ILE A 112 3.93 7.64 15.78
CA ILE A 112 4.72 6.80 16.69
C ILE A 112 6.19 6.76 16.26
N GLY A 113 6.44 6.51 14.98
CA GLY A 113 7.78 6.21 14.48
C GLY A 113 8.73 7.40 14.53
N VAL A 114 8.25 8.60 14.15
CA VAL A 114 9.11 9.79 14.16
C VAL A 114 9.54 10.19 15.58
N PRO A 115 8.65 10.32 16.58
CA PRO A 115 9.06 10.65 17.94
C PRO A 115 9.97 9.58 18.57
N LEU A 116 9.66 8.30 18.40
CA LEU A 116 10.49 7.22 18.94
C LEU A 116 11.89 7.21 18.31
N GLY A 117 12.00 7.46 16.99
CA GLY A 117 13.30 7.61 16.33
C GLY A 117 14.11 8.80 16.83
N CYS A 118 13.46 9.95 17.06
CA CYS A 118 14.10 11.13 17.68
C CYS A 118 14.60 10.84 19.09
N ILE A 119 13.78 10.19 19.93
CA ILE A 119 14.13 9.80 21.29
C ILE A 119 15.33 8.85 21.27
N ALA A 120 15.30 7.83 20.41
CA ALA A 120 16.40 6.88 20.28
C ALA A 120 17.71 7.57 19.86
N ALA A 121 17.66 8.51 18.93
CA ALA A 121 18.83 9.27 18.50
C ALA A 121 19.35 10.22 19.61
N PHE A 122 18.45 10.88 20.33
CA PHE A 122 18.81 11.75 21.45
C PHE A 122 19.51 11.01 22.58
N TYR A 123 19.03 9.82 22.91
CA TYR A 123 19.61 8.96 23.95
C TYR A 123 20.59 7.92 23.38
N ASN A 124 21.25 8.22 22.27
CA ASN A 124 22.15 7.29 21.56
C ASN A 124 23.09 6.54 22.51
N GLY A 125 23.09 5.21 22.43
CA GLY A 125 23.90 4.32 23.26
C GLY A 125 23.41 4.14 24.71
N LYS A 126 22.34 4.84 25.13
CA LYS A 126 21.75 4.70 26.47
C LYS A 126 20.57 3.70 26.47
N LEU A 127 20.04 3.42 27.67
CA LEU A 127 18.95 2.44 27.85
C LEU A 127 17.72 2.73 26.97
N PRO A 128 17.18 3.96 26.85
CA PRO A 128 16.02 4.22 25.96
C PRO A 128 16.31 3.87 24.50
N ASP A 129 17.50 4.22 23.98
CA ASP A 129 17.90 3.84 22.62
C ASP A 129 17.94 2.34 22.43
N ASN A 130 18.54 1.60 23.36
CA ASN A 130 18.65 0.14 23.26
C ASN A 130 17.27 -0.53 23.26
N ILE A 131 16.34 -0.08 24.11
CA ILE A 131 14.97 -0.59 24.18
C ILE A 131 14.26 -0.32 22.85
N ILE A 132 14.26 0.93 22.37
CA ILE A 132 13.58 1.30 21.12
C ILE A 132 14.16 0.53 19.93
N ARG A 133 15.49 0.36 19.88
CA ARG A 133 16.15 -0.39 18.82
C ARG A 133 15.77 -1.87 18.81
N VAL A 134 15.76 -2.52 19.99
CA VAL A 134 15.36 -3.92 20.10
C VAL A 134 13.88 -4.10 19.74
N THR A 135 13.00 -3.30 20.31
CA THR A 135 11.55 -3.38 20.05
C THR A 135 11.21 -3.10 18.58
N SER A 136 11.85 -2.09 17.96
CA SER A 136 11.66 -1.80 16.53
C SER A 136 12.19 -2.95 15.65
N THR A 137 13.30 -3.57 16.02
CA THR A 137 13.85 -4.72 15.28
C THR A 137 12.91 -5.91 15.35
N LEU A 138 12.38 -6.21 16.53
CA LEU A 138 11.38 -7.27 16.72
C LEU A 138 10.10 -6.97 15.94
N GLY A 139 9.60 -5.72 15.98
CA GLY A 139 8.40 -5.32 15.26
C GLY A 139 8.53 -5.40 13.74
N ILE A 140 9.74 -5.26 13.18
CA ILE A 140 9.98 -5.49 11.74
C ILE A 140 10.08 -6.99 11.42
N ALA A 141 10.62 -7.78 12.33
CA ALA A 141 10.85 -9.21 12.11
C ALA A 141 9.57 -10.05 12.21
N VAL A 142 8.59 -9.60 13.01
CA VAL A 142 7.33 -10.33 13.21
C VAL A 142 6.39 -10.11 12.02
N PRO A 143 5.93 -11.17 11.33
CA PRO A 143 4.96 -11.04 10.24
C PRO A 143 3.64 -10.43 10.71
N SER A 144 3.04 -9.58 9.88
CA SER A 144 1.80 -8.84 10.21
C SER A 144 0.63 -9.76 10.58
N PHE A 145 0.55 -10.95 9.98
CA PHE A 145 -0.53 -11.90 10.30
C PHE A 145 -0.40 -12.48 11.72
N VAL A 146 0.83 -12.66 12.21
CA VAL A 146 1.06 -13.09 13.60
C VAL A 146 0.60 -12.00 14.56
N VAL A 147 0.95 -10.74 14.27
CA VAL A 147 0.50 -9.59 15.06
C VAL A 147 -1.02 -9.48 15.06
N ALA A 148 -1.65 -9.59 13.87
CA ALA A 148 -3.10 -9.56 13.72
C ALA A 148 -3.78 -10.63 14.57
N SER A 149 -3.32 -11.88 14.45
CA SER A 149 -3.87 -13.02 15.19
C SER A 149 -3.68 -12.89 16.70
N LEU A 150 -2.51 -12.41 17.16
CA LEU A 150 -2.26 -12.17 18.57
C LEU A 150 -3.14 -11.07 19.12
N LEU A 151 -3.25 -9.92 18.44
CA LEU A 151 -4.09 -8.81 18.88
C LEU A 151 -5.56 -9.24 18.92
N LEU A 152 -6.05 -9.95 17.91
CA LEU A 152 -7.41 -10.46 17.87
C LEU A 152 -7.68 -11.44 19.03
N SER A 153 -6.80 -12.43 19.20
CA SER A 153 -6.96 -13.46 20.24
C SER A 153 -6.90 -12.86 21.65
N VAL A 154 -5.91 -12.00 21.91
CA VAL A 154 -5.71 -11.45 23.27
C VAL A 154 -6.72 -10.35 23.56
N LEU A 155 -6.84 -9.32 22.71
CA LEU A 155 -7.62 -8.13 23.03
C LEU A 155 -9.11 -8.28 22.70
N ALA A 156 -9.47 -9.07 21.69
CA ALA A 156 -10.87 -9.25 21.31
C ALA A 156 -11.49 -10.52 21.94
N CYS A 157 -10.80 -11.68 21.89
CA CYS A 157 -11.39 -12.93 22.37
C CYS A 157 -11.22 -13.11 23.88
N ILE A 158 -10.01 -12.88 24.43
CA ILE A 158 -9.71 -13.13 25.86
C ILE A 158 -10.20 -11.94 26.69
N PHE A 159 -9.69 -10.74 26.44
CA PHE A 159 -10.03 -9.57 27.24
C PHE A 159 -11.35 -8.90 26.83
N LYS A 160 -11.88 -9.21 25.64
CA LYS A 160 -13.15 -8.66 25.09
C LYS A 160 -13.22 -7.13 25.10
N VAL A 161 -12.05 -6.47 24.92
CA VAL A 161 -11.96 -4.99 24.88
C VAL A 161 -12.40 -4.44 23.55
N PHE A 162 -12.17 -5.20 22.46
CA PHE A 162 -12.50 -4.81 21.09
C PHE A 162 -13.40 -5.84 20.42
N PRO A 163 -14.20 -5.43 19.41
CA PRO A 163 -15.00 -6.36 18.61
C PRO A 163 -14.13 -7.35 17.85
N VAL A 164 -14.59 -8.60 17.73
CA VAL A 164 -13.92 -9.65 16.96
C VAL A 164 -14.10 -9.43 15.45
N LEU A 165 -15.31 -9.03 15.04
CA LEU A 165 -15.67 -8.81 13.64
C LEU A 165 -15.62 -7.34 13.28
N PHE A 166 -15.13 -7.04 12.10
CA PHE A 166 -15.15 -5.68 11.55
C PHE A 166 -16.60 -5.26 11.21
N SER A 167 -16.93 -4.02 11.54
CA SER A 167 -18.17 -3.36 11.11
C SER A 167 -17.87 -1.92 10.73
N ILE A 168 -18.42 -1.48 9.59
CA ILE A 168 -18.23 -0.11 9.09
C ILE A 168 -18.80 0.93 10.07
N ASP A 169 -19.89 0.58 10.74
CA ASP A 169 -20.61 1.46 11.68
C ASP A 169 -19.96 1.51 13.07
N ASN A 170 -19.06 0.57 13.37
CA ASN A 170 -18.40 0.48 14.66
C ASN A 170 -16.92 0.86 14.55
N THR A 171 -16.59 2.10 14.92
CA THR A 171 -15.21 2.60 14.89
C THR A 171 -14.23 1.76 15.72
N ALA A 172 -14.68 1.15 16.82
CA ALA A 172 -13.84 0.32 17.67
C ALA A 172 -13.33 -0.93 16.93
N SER A 173 -14.08 -1.45 15.95
CA SER A 173 -13.67 -2.59 15.13
C SER A 173 -12.49 -2.28 14.19
N SER A 174 -12.23 -1.00 13.91
CA SER A 174 -11.12 -0.55 13.06
C SER A 174 -9.80 -0.45 13.82
N ILE A 175 -9.81 -0.42 15.15
CA ILE A 175 -8.61 -0.13 15.96
C ILE A 175 -7.56 -1.23 15.82
N LEU A 176 -7.94 -2.50 15.98
CA LEU A 176 -7.00 -3.62 15.88
C LEU A 176 -6.38 -3.76 14.47
N PRO A 177 -7.17 -3.68 13.37
CA PRO A 177 -6.62 -3.59 12.02
C PRO A 177 -5.63 -2.45 11.84
N ILE A 178 -5.96 -1.23 12.28
CA ILE A 178 -5.09 -0.05 12.16
C ILE A 178 -3.78 -0.25 12.94
N LEU A 179 -3.84 -0.75 14.17
CA LEU A 179 -2.65 -1.07 14.96
C LEU A 179 -1.77 -2.11 14.26
N THR A 180 -2.38 -3.17 13.73
CA THR A 180 -1.66 -4.21 12.99
C THR A 180 -0.94 -3.63 11.76
N LEU A 181 -1.66 -2.86 10.94
CA LEU A 181 -1.14 -2.27 9.71
C LEU A 181 -0.07 -1.21 9.98
N SER A 182 -0.14 -0.51 11.12
CA SER A 182 0.79 0.55 11.48
C SER A 182 2.09 0.03 12.09
N LEU A 183 2.12 -1.16 12.68
CA LEU A 183 3.26 -1.64 13.49
C LEU A 183 4.55 -1.73 12.67
N TYR A 184 4.53 -2.45 11.55
CA TYR A 184 5.72 -2.58 10.68
C TYR A 184 6.21 -1.22 10.18
N PRO A 185 5.37 -0.36 9.57
CA PRO A 185 5.80 0.97 9.15
C PRO A 185 6.32 1.85 10.31
N ALA A 186 5.68 1.81 11.48
CA ALA A 186 6.13 2.57 12.65
C ALA A 186 7.54 2.15 13.10
N CYS A 187 7.79 0.84 13.19
CA CYS A 187 9.10 0.32 13.55
C CYS A 187 10.17 0.66 12.51
N TYR A 188 9.83 0.60 11.22
CA TYR A 188 10.74 0.96 10.14
C TYR A 188 11.06 2.46 10.16
N ILE A 189 10.04 3.33 10.29
CA ILE A 189 10.22 4.78 10.43
C ILE A 189 11.07 5.11 11.66
N THR A 190 10.84 4.43 12.78
CA THR A 190 11.65 4.61 14.01
C THR A 190 13.13 4.40 13.74
N ARG A 191 13.50 3.31 13.06
CA ARG A 191 14.90 3.01 12.74
C ARG A 191 15.48 4.00 11.73
N LEU A 192 14.71 4.30 10.68
CA LEU A 192 15.12 5.25 9.66
C LEU A 192 15.33 6.65 10.24
N MET A 193 14.38 7.10 11.07
CA MET A 193 14.47 8.41 11.76
C MET A 193 15.66 8.47 12.70
N ARG A 194 15.89 7.40 13.48
CA ARG A 194 17.07 7.32 14.36
C ARG A 194 18.38 7.48 13.58
N SER A 195 18.55 6.71 12.50
CA SER A 195 19.77 6.78 11.66
C SER A 195 19.94 8.18 11.08
N SER A 196 18.92 8.72 10.41
CA SER A 196 18.97 10.04 9.78
C SER A 196 19.21 11.17 10.78
N MET A 197 18.68 11.05 12.00
CA MET A 197 18.90 12.03 13.05
C MET A 197 20.36 11.99 13.56
N LEU A 198 20.96 10.80 13.72
CA LEU A 198 22.36 10.65 14.10
C LEU A 198 23.29 11.23 13.04
N ASP A 199 22.99 10.95 11.76
CA ASP A 199 23.74 11.52 10.64
C ASP A 199 23.66 13.04 10.61
N ALA A 200 22.46 13.59 10.80
CA ALA A 200 22.25 15.04 10.87
C ALA A 200 23.00 15.69 12.04
N MET A 201 22.96 15.05 13.22
CA MET A 201 23.64 15.56 14.44
C MET A 201 25.18 15.54 14.33
N GLY A 202 25.74 14.76 13.41
CA GLY A 202 27.17 14.71 13.10
C GLY A 202 27.69 15.85 12.18
N GLN A 203 26.78 16.59 11.53
CA GLN A 203 27.12 17.57 10.51
C GLN A 203 27.71 18.88 11.08
N ASP A 204 28.51 19.59 10.28
CA ASP A 204 29.21 20.82 10.68
C ASP A 204 28.26 21.98 11.02
N TYR A 205 27.07 22.07 10.38
CA TYR A 205 26.10 23.11 10.74
C TYR A 205 25.55 22.93 12.17
N ILE A 206 25.50 21.70 12.68
CA ILE A 206 25.14 21.42 14.07
C ILE A 206 26.27 21.85 15.02
N ARG A 207 27.53 21.61 14.65
CA ARG A 207 28.68 22.08 15.42
C ARG A 207 28.66 23.59 15.51
N THR A 208 28.39 24.29 14.41
CA THR A 208 28.25 25.74 14.37
C THR A 208 27.12 26.25 15.27
N ALA A 209 25.95 25.56 15.24
CA ALA A 209 24.82 25.92 16.10
C ALA A 209 25.15 25.74 17.59
N LYS A 210 25.87 24.66 17.95
CA LYS A 210 26.38 24.45 19.33
C LYS A 210 27.38 25.55 19.75
N ALA A 211 28.31 25.93 18.86
CA ALA A 211 29.29 27.01 19.13
C ALA A 211 28.61 28.37 19.33
N LYS A 212 27.45 28.60 18.70
CA LYS A 212 26.60 29.80 18.93
C LYS A 212 25.76 29.73 20.22
N GLY A 213 25.94 28.73 21.07
CA GLY A 213 25.24 28.61 22.34
C GLY A 213 23.77 28.22 22.25
N MET A 214 23.33 27.66 21.12
CA MET A 214 21.91 27.21 20.97
C MET A 214 21.61 26.03 21.89
N SER A 215 20.40 26.06 22.47
CA SER A 215 19.93 24.92 23.30
C SER A 215 19.82 23.65 22.49
N THR A 216 20.06 22.49 23.11
CA THR A 216 19.95 21.16 22.47
C THR A 216 18.58 20.93 21.85
N PHE A 217 17.51 21.37 22.50
CA PHE A 217 16.16 21.29 21.98
C PHE A 217 16.01 22.06 20.66
N SER A 218 16.50 23.31 20.60
CA SER A 218 16.47 24.12 19.37
C SER A 218 17.28 23.50 18.24
N ILE A 219 18.44 22.92 18.56
CA ILE A 219 19.29 22.21 17.59
C ILE A 219 18.53 21.00 16.99
N ILE A 220 17.90 20.20 17.84
CA ILE A 220 17.16 19.02 17.40
C ILE A 220 15.99 19.42 16.52
N PHE A 221 15.07 20.24 17.02
CA PHE A 221 13.81 20.52 16.34
C PHE A 221 13.93 21.47 15.16
N LYS A 222 14.84 22.43 15.21
CA LYS A 222 14.98 23.46 14.17
C LYS A 222 16.00 23.11 13.08
N HIS A 223 17.06 22.37 13.44
CA HIS A 223 18.17 22.09 12.54
C HIS A 223 18.29 20.61 12.13
N ALA A 224 18.26 19.69 13.09
CA ALA A 224 18.44 18.27 12.78
C ALA A 224 17.18 17.63 12.22
N LEU A 225 16.01 17.82 12.85
CA LEU A 225 14.76 17.17 12.49
C LEU A 225 14.37 17.42 11.02
N ARG A 226 14.47 18.66 10.56
CA ARG A 226 14.10 19.03 9.19
C ARG A 226 14.87 18.22 8.15
N ASN A 227 16.17 18.05 8.33
CA ASN A 227 17.01 17.30 7.40
C ASN A 227 16.81 15.79 7.55
N SER A 228 16.54 15.32 8.78
CA SER A 228 16.30 13.90 9.07
C SER A 228 14.96 13.37 8.56
N LEU A 229 14.00 14.25 8.25
CA LEU A 229 12.72 13.87 7.66
C LEU A 229 12.81 13.52 6.16
N ILE A 230 13.86 13.94 5.46
CA ILE A 230 14.01 13.71 4.01
C ILE A 230 13.90 12.22 3.64
N PRO A 231 14.68 11.30 4.25
CA PRO A 231 14.58 9.87 3.94
C PRO A 231 13.21 9.27 4.30
N ILE A 232 12.53 9.82 5.31
CA ILE A 232 11.20 9.37 5.71
C ILE A 232 10.17 9.74 4.66
N ILE A 233 10.22 10.97 4.13
CA ILE A 233 9.34 11.42 3.05
C ILE A 233 9.53 10.54 1.81
N THR A 234 10.77 10.19 1.47
CA THR A 234 11.08 9.27 0.36
C THR A 234 10.47 7.88 0.59
N TYR A 235 10.52 7.36 1.81
CA TYR A 235 9.93 6.08 2.16
C TYR A 235 8.40 6.10 2.18
N MET A 236 7.78 7.25 2.43
CA MET A 236 6.32 7.36 2.53
C MET A 236 5.59 6.94 1.26
N GLY A 237 6.13 7.16 0.07
CA GLY A 237 5.49 6.79 -1.19
C GLY A 237 5.20 5.30 -1.33
N PRO A 238 6.24 4.47 -1.35
CA PRO A 238 6.06 3.03 -1.38
C PRO A 238 5.25 2.49 -0.19
N MET A 239 5.43 3.08 1.00
CA MET A 239 4.69 2.69 2.19
C MET A 239 3.18 2.97 2.06
N ILE A 240 2.80 4.18 1.66
CA ILE A 240 1.39 4.56 1.48
C ILE A 240 0.77 3.67 0.41
N ALA A 241 1.44 3.51 -0.73
CA ALA A 241 0.98 2.62 -1.79
C ALA A 241 0.74 1.20 -1.27
N GLY A 242 1.72 0.60 -0.58
CA GLY A 242 1.61 -0.75 -0.04
C GLY A 242 0.50 -0.92 0.99
N VAL A 243 0.25 0.08 1.83
CA VAL A 243 -0.82 0.01 2.85
C VAL A 243 -2.20 0.28 2.23
N LEU A 244 -2.30 1.21 1.27
CA LEU A 244 -3.56 1.54 0.59
C LEU A 244 -4.05 0.43 -0.36
N THR A 245 -3.14 -0.35 -0.94
CA THR A 245 -3.52 -1.48 -1.82
C THR A 245 -4.23 -2.61 -1.06
N GLY A 246 -4.26 -2.50 0.27
CA GLY A 246 -4.90 -3.48 1.16
C GLY A 246 -3.94 -4.60 1.55
N ALA A 247 -3.95 -4.91 2.82
CA ALA A 247 -3.23 -6.07 3.35
C ALA A 247 -4.18 -7.26 3.40
N PHE A 248 -4.26 -8.03 2.32
CA PHE A 248 -5.15 -9.19 2.18
C PHE A 248 -5.20 -10.04 3.46
N VAL A 249 -4.04 -10.37 4.02
CA VAL A 249 -3.99 -11.26 5.20
C VAL A 249 -4.65 -10.60 6.42
N VAL A 250 -4.42 -9.31 6.62
CA VAL A 250 -5.04 -8.53 7.72
C VAL A 250 -6.54 -8.39 7.47
N GLU A 251 -6.95 -8.07 6.24
CA GLU A 251 -8.36 -7.96 5.86
C GLU A 251 -9.09 -9.30 6.06
N ASN A 252 -8.45 -10.43 5.74
CA ASN A 252 -9.04 -11.76 5.94
C ASN A 252 -9.18 -12.10 7.42
N ILE A 253 -8.15 -11.84 8.25
CA ILE A 253 -8.18 -12.15 9.69
C ILE A 253 -9.28 -11.36 10.41
N PHE A 254 -9.44 -10.08 10.09
CA PHE A 254 -10.45 -9.21 10.69
C PHE A 254 -11.77 -9.19 9.93
N THR A 255 -11.95 -10.01 8.88
CA THR A 255 -13.16 -10.07 8.02
C THR A 255 -13.54 -8.71 7.42
N ILE A 256 -12.55 -7.93 7.01
CA ILE A 256 -12.74 -6.61 6.41
C ILE A 256 -13.10 -6.78 4.92
N PRO A 257 -14.25 -6.24 4.45
CA PRO A 257 -14.64 -6.31 3.05
C PRO A 257 -13.86 -5.30 2.19
N GLY A 258 -12.53 -5.43 2.20
CA GLY A 258 -11.62 -4.51 1.54
C GLY A 258 -11.17 -4.98 0.15
N MET A 259 -10.28 -4.17 -0.44
CA MET A 259 -9.78 -4.39 -1.80
C MET A 259 -8.82 -5.57 -1.89
N GLY A 260 -7.96 -5.77 -0.87
CA GLY A 260 -7.00 -6.87 -0.84
C GLY A 260 -7.69 -8.23 -0.74
N LEU A 261 -8.73 -8.34 0.10
CA LEU A 261 -9.54 -9.56 0.21
C LEU A 261 -10.28 -9.86 -1.11
N THR A 262 -10.84 -8.82 -1.74
CA THR A 262 -11.54 -8.96 -3.02
C THR A 262 -10.59 -9.44 -4.12
N PHE A 263 -9.37 -8.89 -4.19
CA PHE A 263 -8.34 -9.30 -5.15
C PHE A 263 -7.96 -10.77 -5.01
N VAL A 264 -7.65 -11.24 -3.80
CA VAL A 264 -7.24 -12.64 -3.60
C VAL A 264 -8.38 -13.62 -3.80
N ASN A 265 -9.60 -13.29 -3.37
CA ASN A 265 -10.78 -14.10 -3.64
C ASN A 265 -11.05 -14.21 -5.14
N SER A 266 -10.78 -13.15 -5.92
CA SER A 266 -10.93 -13.18 -7.37
C SER A 266 -9.96 -14.15 -8.05
N ILE A 267 -8.75 -14.33 -7.50
CA ILE A 267 -7.78 -15.32 -7.98
C ILE A 267 -8.32 -16.75 -7.75
N SER A 268 -8.78 -17.03 -6.53
CA SER A 268 -9.30 -18.34 -6.15
C SER A 268 -10.52 -18.73 -6.98
N SER A 269 -11.36 -17.78 -7.34
CA SER A 269 -12.58 -17.97 -8.14
C SER A 269 -12.37 -17.77 -9.65
N ARG A 270 -11.14 -17.55 -10.11
CA ARG A 270 -10.80 -17.29 -11.53
C ARG A 270 -11.60 -16.16 -12.17
N ALA A 271 -11.86 -15.11 -11.40
CA ALA A 271 -12.58 -13.94 -11.86
C ALA A 271 -11.66 -13.00 -12.67
N TYR A 272 -11.30 -13.39 -13.89
CA TYR A 272 -10.26 -12.75 -14.71
C TYR A 272 -10.43 -11.23 -14.83
N ASN A 273 -11.64 -10.75 -15.09
CA ASN A 273 -11.87 -9.30 -15.21
C ASN A 273 -11.64 -8.56 -13.90
N ILE A 274 -12.01 -9.15 -12.75
CA ILE A 274 -11.72 -8.55 -11.44
C ILE A 274 -10.22 -8.53 -11.21
N ILE A 275 -9.52 -9.64 -11.48
CA ILE A 275 -8.05 -9.70 -11.33
C ILE A 275 -7.38 -8.62 -12.20
N MET A 276 -7.73 -8.55 -13.48
CA MET A 276 -7.16 -7.56 -14.40
C MET A 276 -7.47 -6.13 -13.96
N GLY A 277 -8.75 -5.81 -13.71
CA GLY A 277 -9.18 -4.47 -13.35
C GLY A 277 -8.60 -4.01 -12.01
N THR A 278 -8.58 -4.88 -11.00
CA THR A 278 -7.97 -4.57 -9.70
C THR A 278 -6.46 -4.42 -9.80
N THR A 279 -5.77 -5.26 -10.57
CA THR A 279 -4.31 -5.13 -10.81
C THR A 279 -3.99 -3.80 -11.48
N VAL A 280 -4.73 -3.41 -12.51
CA VAL A 280 -4.55 -2.12 -13.20
C VAL A 280 -4.79 -0.96 -12.24
N PHE A 281 -5.86 -1.01 -11.45
CA PHE A 281 -6.16 0.01 -10.45
C PHE A 281 -5.07 0.14 -9.39
N LEU A 282 -4.62 -0.99 -8.82
CA LEU A 282 -3.57 -1.00 -7.80
C LEU A 282 -2.22 -0.53 -8.37
N ALA A 283 -1.87 -0.95 -9.60
CA ALA A 283 -0.68 -0.47 -10.28
C ALA A 283 -0.73 1.05 -10.53
N ALA A 284 -1.87 1.56 -11.01
CA ALA A 284 -2.08 2.99 -11.20
C ALA A 284 -1.97 3.76 -9.87
N LEU A 285 -2.52 3.24 -8.79
CA LEU A 285 -2.43 3.82 -7.45
C LEU A 285 -0.98 3.87 -6.95
N ILE A 286 -0.22 2.78 -7.09
CA ILE A 286 1.21 2.72 -6.71
C ILE A 286 2.01 3.75 -7.50
N ILE A 287 1.82 3.81 -8.81
CA ILE A 287 2.49 4.76 -9.69
C ILE A 287 2.14 6.20 -9.30
N LEU A 288 0.86 6.49 -9.03
CA LEU A 288 0.40 7.80 -8.60
C LEU A 288 1.02 8.21 -7.27
N MET A 289 1.03 7.32 -6.27
CA MET A 289 1.62 7.60 -4.97
C MET A 289 3.13 7.85 -5.06
N ASN A 290 3.86 7.08 -5.87
CA ASN A 290 5.27 7.31 -6.12
C ASN A 290 5.51 8.67 -6.80
N LEU A 291 4.68 9.04 -7.80
CA LEU A 291 4.77 10.33 -8.46
C LEU A 291 4.52 11.49 -7.48
N VAL A 292 3.50 11.37 -6.62
CA VAL A 292 3.21 12.36 -5.56
C VAL A 292 4.43 12.52 -4.64
N CYS A 293 5.05 11.42 -4.23
CA CYS A 293 6.22 11.48 -3.36
C CYS A 293 7.46 12.04 -4.04
N ASP A 294 7.68 11.75 -5.32
CA ASP A 294 8.75 12.39 -6.10
C ASP A 294 8.57 13.92 -6.17
N ILE A 295 7.33 14.38 -6.29
CA ILE A 295 7.02 15.82 -6.28
C ILE A 295 7.25 16.42 -4.89
N LEU A 296 6.75 15.78 -3.83
CA LEU A 296 6.94 16.21 -2.44
C LEU A 296 8.42 16.26 -2.09
N TYR A 297 9.19 15.25 -2.50
CA TYR A 297 10.62 15.20 -2.28
C TYR A 297 11.34 16.42 -2.85
N LYS A 298 11.01 16.81 -4.09
CA LYS A 298 11.59 18.00 -4.74
C LYS A 298 11.18 19.33 -4.08
N ILE A 299 9.98 19.39 -3.49
CA ILE A 299 9.53 20.58 -2.73
C ILE A 299 10.34 20.72 -1.43
N VAL A 300 10.64 19.60 -0.77
CA VAL A 300 11.35 19.58 0.52
C VAL A 300 12.84 19.83 0.35
N ASP A 301 13.46 19.26 -0.69
CA ASP A 301 14.88 19.51 -1.00
C ASP A 301 15.08 19.94 -2.48
N PRO A 302 15.07 21.26 -2.74
CA PRO A 302 15.30 21.80 -4.08
C PRO A 302 16.70 21.55 -4.64
N ARG A 303 17.67 21.14 -3.80
CA ARG A 303 19.08 20.96 -4.16
C ARG A 303 19.35 19.67 -4.91
N ILE A 304 18.42 18.74 -4.89
CA ILE A 304 18.57 17.47 -5.60
C ILE A 304 18.36 17.72 -7.08
N THR A 305 19.45 17.71 -7.81
CA THR A 305 19.46 17.58 -9.27
C THR A 305 19.09 16.15 -9.61
N LEU A 306 17.87 15.96 -10.09
CA LEU A 306 17.35 14.66 -10.53
C LEU A 306 17.81 14.36 -11.97
N ASP A 307 19.12 14.53 -12.23
CA ASP A 307 19.74 14.36 -13.54
C ASP A 307 20.35 12.95 -13.73
N GLU A 308 19.70 11.91 -13.18
CA GLU A 308 19.96 10.51 -13.54
C GLU A 308 18.71 9.79 -14.02
#